data_aab486ffc80edc6e84690845e37a5ab4
#
_entry.id   aab486ffc80edc6e84690845e37a5ab4
#
_cell.length_a   1.000
_cell.length_b   1.000
_cell.length_c   1.000
_cell.angle_alpha   90.00
_cell.angle_beta   90.00
_cell.angle_gamma   90.00
#
_symmetry.space_group_name_H-M   'P 1'
#
loop_
_entity.id
_entity.type
_entity.pdbx_description
1 polymer ?
#
loop_
_entity_poly.entity_id
_entity_poly.type
_entity_poly.pdbx_seq_one_letter_code
_entity_poly.pdbx_strand_id
1 'polypeptide(L)'
;EVFVTDDGAETDLDLGHYERFIDESLTKNSNVTTGKIYWSVLQKERRGDFGGGTVQVIPHITNEIKSRFYRNPSAENTEIAIIEVGGTVGDIESQPFLEAIRQFQHEVGRENAILIHVTLIPYLKASGEMKTKPTQASVKELQGMGIQPDILVCRTEHPLEPGIKDKIALFCNVPKSHVLQNLDVEILYDAPLAMEEEHLAQVACECLELECPEPDLDEWRAMCKAWKNPTKKVTVALVGKYIQLHDAYISVVEALKHGGVANSCDVTIKWVDSETVTADNVSEILSDVSGILVPGGFGDRGIEGKIQAIRYARENNIPFLGLCLGMQLSIVEFARDVIGYEDAHSVELKPDTTHPVIH
;
A
#
# COMPACT_ATOMS: atom_id res chain seq x y z
N GLU A 1 5.14 0.67 -10.16
CA GLU A 1 6.01 0.49 -9.00
C GLU A 1 5.68 -0.82 -8.31
N VAL A 2 6.67 -1.50 -7.77
CA VAL A 2 6.55 -2.58 -6.81
C VAL A 2 7.17 -2.11 -5.51
N PHE A 3 6.69 -2.59 -4.38
CA PHE A 3 7.36 -2.35 -3.11
C PHE A 3 8.45 -3.41 -2.92
N VAL A 4 9.65 -2.98 -2.51
CA VAL A 4 10.77 -3.89 -2.25
C VAL A 4 11.09 -3.87 -0.77
N THR A 5 11.02 -5.04 -0.14
CA THR A 5 11.36 -5.20 1.28
C THR A 5 12.87 -5.07 1.52
N ASP A 6 13.30 -4.82 2.76
CA ASP A 6 14.72 -4.70 3.11
C ASP A 6 15.53 -5.95 2.77
N ASP A 7 14.91 -7.13 2.78
CA ASP A 7 15.53 -8.41 2.37
C ASP A 7 15.41 -8.69 0.86
N GLY A 8 15.05 -7.68 0.06
CA GLY A 8 15.12 -7.68 -1.40
C GLY A 8 13.97 -8.37 -2.12
N ALA A 9 12.84 -8.63 -1.46
CA ALA A 9 11.68 -9.21 -2.13
C ALA A 9 10.82 -8.13 -2.80
N GLU A 10 10.50 -8.35 -4.07
CA GLU A 10 9.47 -7.57 -4.78
C GLU A 10 8.09 -8.04 -4.33
N THR A 11 7.26 -7.09 -3.91
CA THR A 11 5.95 -7.35 -3.33
C THR A 11 4.91 -6.38 -3.87
N ASP A 12 3.66 -6.54 -3.43
CA ASP A 12 2.58 -5.61 -3.70
C ASP A 12 2.82 -4.25 -3.01
N LEU A 13 2.23 -3.20 -3.55
CA LEU A 13 2.34 -1.82 -3.04
C LEU A 13 1.78 -1.67 -1.62
N ASP A 14 0.83 -2.50 -1.24
CA ASP A 14 0.18 -2.47 0.07
C ASP A 14 1.16 -2.60 1.23
N LEU A 15 2.26 -3.35 1.06
CA LEU A 15 3.28 -3.49 2.10
C LEU A 15 3.91 -2.15 2.47
N GLY A 16 4.10 -1.25 1.50
CA GLY A 16 4.58 0.09 1.77
C GLY A 16 3.62 0.92 2.62
N HIS A 17 2.31 0.73 2.44
CA HIS A 17 1.31 1.33 3.33
C HIS A 17 1.39 0.74 4.73
N TYR A 18 1.48 -0.59 4.87
CA TYR A 18 1.56 -1.24 6.18
C TYR A 18 2.78 -0.76 6.97
N GLU A 19 3.97 -0.74 6.37
CA GLU A 19 5.19 -0.24 7.02
C GLU A 19 5.04 1.21 7.54
N ARG A 20 4.40 2.09 6.74
CA ARG A 20 4.15 3.48 7.16
C ARG A 20 3.24 3.61 8.37
N PHE A 21 2.30 2.67 8.54
CA PHE A 21 1.35 2.72 9.66
C PHE A 21 1.84 2.02 10.91
N ILE A 22 2.66 0.97 10.79
CA ILE A 22 3.14 0.19 11.92
C ILE A 22 4.58 0.51 12.34
N ASP A 23 5.31 1.30 11.52
CA ASP A 23 6.72 1.66 11.72
C ASP A 23 7.64 0.43 11.90
N GLU A 24 7.35 -0.64 11.17
CA GLU A 24 8.10 -1.89 11.18
C GLU A 24 8.45 -2.31 9.76
N SER A 25 9.72 -2.71 9.53
CA SER A 25 10.14 -3.25 8.24
C SER A 25 9.58 -4.64 8.01
N LEU A 26 8.84 -4.81 6.92
CA LEU A 26 8.30 -6.09 6.48
C LEU A 26 9.35 -6.88 5.69
N THR A 27 9.10 -8.17 5.56
CA THR A 27 10.03 -9.10 4.93
C THR A 27 9.38 -9.87 3.78
N LYS A 28 10.17 -10.65 3.04
CA LYS A 28 9.68 -11.56 1.99
C LYS A 28 8.61 -12.56 2.45
N ASN A 29 8.49 -12.79 3.76
CA ASN A 29 7.46 -13.65 4.34
C ASN A 29 6.15 -12.91 4.60
N SER A 30 6.17 -11.57 4.57
CA SER A 30 5.00 -10.72 4.79
C SER A 30 4.07 -10.62 3.56
N ASN A 31 4.47 -11.15 2.40
CA ASN A 31 3.64 -11.19 1.20
C ASN A 31 3.56 -12.61 0.64
N VAL A 32 2.35 -13.12 0.55
CA VAL A 32 2.06 -14.47 0.05
C VAL A 32 1.06 -14.40 -1.09
N THR A 33 1.50 -14.75 -2.30
CA THR A 33 0.64 -14.80 -3.48
C THR A 33 0.18 -16.22 -3.77
N THR A 34 -0.96 -16.36 -4.46
CA THR A 34 -1.46 -17.65 -4.97
C THR A 34 -0.38 -18.38 -5.77
N GLY A 35 0.34 -17.67 -6.64
CA GLY A 35 1.42 -18.24 -7.44
C GLY A 35 2.54 -18.85 -6.59
N LYS A 36 2.97 -18.16 -5.52
CA LYS A 36 4.00 -18.70 -4.59
C LYS A 36 3.51 -19.97 -3.88
N ILE A 37 2.24 -20.03 -3.49
CA ILE A 37 1.66 -21.21 -2.84
C ILE A 37 1.63 -22.41 -3.80
N TYR A 38 1.03 -22.24 -4.97
CA TYR A 38 0.91 -23.34 -5.94
C TYR A 38 2.28 -23.81 -6.42
N TRP A 39 3.18 -22.88 -6.69
CA TRP A 39 4.56 -23.23 -7.06
C TRP A 39 5.28 -24.07 -6.00
N SER A 40 5.14 -23.69 -4.73
CA SER A 40 5.73 -24.46 -3.62
C SER A 40 5.18 -25.88 -3.57
N VAL A 41 3.86 -26.06 -3.70
CA VAL A 41 3.23 -27.39 -3.68
C VAL A 41 3.65 -28.23 -4.89
N LEU A 42 3.68 -27.65 -6.10
CA LEU A 42 4.14 -28.33 -7.30
C LEU A 42 5.61 -28.80 -7.19
N GLN A 43 6.48 -27.97 -6.62
CA GLN A 43 7.85 -28.36 -6.38
C GLN A 43 7.97 -29.53 -5.38
N LYS A 44 7.18 -29.52 -4.30
CA LYS A 44 7.11 -30.59 -3.30
C LYS A 44 6.63 -31.91 -3.96
N GLU A 45 5.59 -31.84 -4.80
CA GLU A 45 5.10 -33.00 -5.55
C GLU A 45 6.18 -33.60 -6.44
N ARG A 46 6.89 -32.77 -7.23
CA ARG A 46 7.95 -33.23 -8.12
C ARG A 46 9.14 -33.83 -7.40
N ARG A 47 9.42 -33.41 -6.16
CA ARG A 47 10.46 -34.01 -5.32
C ARG A 47 10.01 -35.31 -4.65
N GLY A 48 8.71 -35.65 -4.73
CA GLY A 48 8.16 -36.84 -4.08
C GLY A 48 7.80 -36.67 -2.60
N ASP A 49 7.73 -35.42 -2.12
CA ASP A 49 7.45 -35.12 -0.70
C ASP A 49 6.07 -35.64 -0.24
N PHE A 50 5.17 -35.94 -1.18
CA PHE A 50 3.83 -36.48 -0.89
C PHE A 50 3.74 -38.00 -1.07
N GLY A 51 4.86 -38.71 -1.26
CA GLY A 51 4.90 -40.18 -1.30
C GLY A 51 4.09 -40.82 -2.42
N GLY A 52 3.86 -40.12 -3.54
CA GLY A 52 3.07 -40.59 -4.68
C GLY A 52 1.55 -40.45 -4.48
N GLY A 53 1.09 -39.83 -3.39
CA GLY A 53 -0.32 -39.51 -3.17
C GLY A 53 -0.84 -38.43 -4.13
N THR A 54 -2.15 -38.43 -4.39
CA THR A 54 -2.80 -37.39 -5.20
C THR A 54 -2.78 -36.04 -4.46
N VAL A 55 -2.15 -35.04 -5.07
CA VAL A 55 -2.13 -33.68 -4.53
C VAL A 55 -3.46 -32.98 -4.82
N GLN A 56 -4.06 -32.37 -3.80
CA GLN A 56 -5.36 -31.74 -3.84
C GLN A 56 -5.31 -30.34 -3.20
N VAL A 57 -6.32 -29.50 -3.44
CA VAL A 57 -6.44 -28.20 -2.76
C VAL A 57 -6.52 -28.41 -1.25
N ILE A 58 -7.39 -29.32 -0.79
CA ILE A 58 -7.45 -29.76 0.60
C ILE A 58 -6.87 -31.19 0.65
N PRO A 59 -5.84 -31.47 1.45
CA PRO A 59 -5.20 -30.56 2.44
C PRO A 59 -3.93 -29.87 1.94
N HIS A 60 -3.43 -30.14 0.73
CA HIS A 60 -2.03 -29.78 0.37
C HIS A 60 -1.85 -28.26 0.18
N ILE A 61 -2.73 -27.61 -0.58
CA ILE A 61 -2.69 -26.14 -0.78
C ILE A 61 -3.06 -25.44 0.51
N THR A 62 -4.11 -25.87 1.22
CA THR A 62 -4.53 -25.25 2.50
C THR A 62 -3.46 -25.39 3.57
N ASN A 63 -2.76 -26.52 3.66
CA ASN A 63 -1.64 -26.68 4.59
C ASN A 63 -0.44 -25.80 4.23
N GLU A 64 -0.17 -25.60 2.94
CA GLU A 64 0.89 -24.66 2.51
C GLU A 64 0.53 -23.24 2.90
N ILE A 65 -0.73 -22.80 2.71
CA ILE A 65 -1.22 -21.48 3.14
C ILE A 65 -1.08 -21.35 4.66
N LYS A 66 -1.60 -22.30 5.44
CA LYS A 66 -1.48 -22.28 6.92
C LYS A 66 -0.03 -22.22 7.37
N SER A 67 0.87 -22.93 6.69
CA SER A 67 2.29 -22.87 7.01
C SER A 67 2.88 -21.46 6.87
N ARG A 68 2.28 -20.61 6.04
CA ARG A 68 2.68 -19.20 5.92
C ARG A 68 2.19 -18.36 7.09
N PHE A 69 1.01 -18.65 7.61
CA PHE A 69 0.50 -17.98 8.82
C PHE A 69 1.40 -18.22 10.03
N TYR A 70 1.97 -19.44 10.13
CA TYR A 70 2.91 -19.78 11.20
C TYR A 70 4.34 -19.26 10.99
N ARG A 71 4.71 -18.87 9.76
CA ARG A 71 6.06 -18.40 9.43
C ARG A 71 6.21 -16.89 9.64
N ASN A 72 5.93 -16.41 10.82
CA ASN A 72 6.33 -15.04 11.12
C ASN A 72 7.84 -15.00 11.41
N PRO A 73 8.67 -14.25 10.65
CA PRO A 73 10.12 -14.21 10.81
C PRO A 73 10.59 -13.53 12.10
N SER A 74 9.76 -12.71 12.70
CA SER A 74 10.00 -12.09 14.00
C SER A 74 9.42 -12.93 15.16
N ALA A 75 9.18 -14.22 14.94
CA ALA A 75 8.44 -15.12 15.82
C ALA A 75 8.93 -15.20 17.28
N GLU A 76 10.16 -14.78 17.56
CA GLU A 76 10.66 -14.79 18.94
C GLU A 76 10.04 -13.67 19.82
N ASN A 77 9.47 -12.61 19.22
CA ASN A 77 8.93 -11.44 19.93
C ASN A 77 7.56 -10.94 19.41
N THR A 78 6.95 -11.60 18.43
CA THR A 78 5.66 -11.17 17.89
C THR A 78 4.52 -11.69 18.76
N GLU A 79 3.82 -10.79 19.43
CA GLU A 79 2.67 -11.10 20.25
C GLU A 79 1.38 -11.17 19.44
N ILE A 80 1.25 -10.31 18.41
CA ILE A 80 0.07 -10.20 17.55
C ILE A 80 0.50 -10.23 16.09
N ALA A 81 -0.13 -11.11 15.30
CA ALA A 81 0.03 -11.14 13.84
C ALA A 81 -1.27 -10.73 13.16
N ILE A 82 -1.19 -9.77 12.25
CA ILE A 82 -2.32 -9.34 11.41
C ILE A 82 -2.13 -9.95 10.03
N ILE A 83 -3.11 -10.75 9.60
CA ILE A 83 -3.11 -11.42 8.30
C ILE A 83 -4.24 -10.81 7.47
N GLU A 84 -3.88 -10.15 6.38
CA GLU A 84 -4.83 -9.61 5.42
C GLU A 84 -5.03 -10.60 4.28
N VAL A 85 -6.28 -10.79 3.85
CA VAL A 85 -6.64 -11.60 2.68
C VAL A 85 -7.43 -10.72 1.73
N GLY A 86 -6.79 -10.42 0.61
CA GLY A 86 -7.36 -9.58 -0.44
C GLY A 86 -8.45 -10.27 -1.24
N GLY A 87 -9.19 -9.47 -1.98
CA GLY A 87 -10.28 -9.90 -2.84
C GLY A 87 -11.66 -9.86 -2.16
N THR A 88 -12.67 -10.14 -2.96
CA THR A 88 -14.06 -10.17 -2.50
C THR A 88 -14.42 -11.57 -2.01
N VAL A 89 -15.12 -11.67 -0.88
CA VAL A 89 -15.66 -12.96 -0.41
C VAL A 89 -16.60 -13.53 -1.47
N GLY A 90 -16.36 -14.80 -1.84
CA GLY A 90 -17.09 -15.48 -2.92
C GLY A 90 -16.28 -15.59 -4.22
N ASP A 91 -15.22 -14.81 -4.39
CA ASP A 91 -14.33 -14.93 -5.54
C ASP A 91 -13.58 -16.27 -5.50
N ILE A 92 -13.47 -16.91 -6.65
CA ILE A 92 -12.88 -18.26 -6.77
C ILE A 92 -11.40 -18.27 -6.34
N GLU A 93 -10.69 -17.18 -6.57
CA GLU A 93 -9.27 -17.03 -6.26
C GLU A 93 -9.00 -17.02 -4.75
N SER A 94 -9.92 -16.52 -3.94
CA SER A 94 -9.77 -16.43 -2.49
C SER A 94 -10.24 -17.68 -1.74
N GLN A 95 -10.99 -18.56 -2.38
CA GLN A 95 -11.58 -19.76 -1.72
C GLN A 95 -10.56 -20.64 -0.99
N PRO A 96 -9.37 -20.99 -1.54
CA PRO A 96 -8.39 -21.79 -0.83
C PRO A 96 -7.84 -21.11 0.42
N PHE A 97 -7.73 -19.76 0.39
CA PHE A 97 -7.29 -18.97 1.54
C PHE A 97 -8.37 -18.94 2.64
N LEU A 98 -9.63 -18.72 2.26
CA LEU A 98 -10.74 -18.74 3.22
C LEU A 98 -10.89 -20.12 3.87
N GLU A 99 -10.77 -21.21 3.09
CA GLU A 99 -10.77 -22.56 3.67
C GLU A 99 -9.58 -22.79 4.61
N ALA A 100 -8.39 -22.29 4.27
CA ALA A 100 -7.22 -22.37 5.14
C ALA A 100 -7.42 -21.58 6.45
N ILE A 101 -8.05 -20.40 6.39
CA ILE A 101 -8.41 -19.58 7.56
C ILE A 101 -9.39 -20.34 8.45
N ARG A 102 -10.43 -20.93 7.88
CA ARG A 102 -11.41 -21.73 8.63
C ARG A 102 -10.73 -22.88 9.40
N GLN A 103 -9.82 -23.59 8.72
CA GLN A 103 -9.04 -24.67 9.35
C GLN A 103 -8.10 -24.13 10.42
N PHE A 104 -7.39 -23.02 10.12
CA PHE A 104 -6.44 -22.41 11.06
C PHE A 104 -7.13 -21.95 12.34
N GLN A 105 -8.27 -21.24 12.24
CA GLN A 105 -9.03 -20.82 13.42
C GLN A 105 -9.49 -22.01 14.29
N HIS A 106 -9.85 -23.11 13.63
CA HIS A 106 -10.19 -24.34 14.35
C HIS A 106 -8.99 -25.00 15.03
N GLU A 107 -7.80 -24.93 14.42
CA GLU A 107 -6.56 -25.51 14.98
C GLU A 107 -6.03 -24.71 16.18
N VAL A 108 -6.08 -23.37 16.14
CA VAL A 108 -5.51 -22.52 17.18
C VAL A 108 -6.52 -22.13 18.27
N GLY A 109 -7.82 -22.27 18.03
CA GLY A 109 -8.89 -21.80 18.91
C GLY A 109 -9.31 -20.36 18.61
N ARG A 110 -10.58 -20.06 18.88
CA ARG A 110 -11.15 -18.72 18.62
C ARG A 110 -10.55 -17.63 19.48
N GLU A 111 -10.13 -17.98 20.67
CA GLU A 111 -9.44 -17.10 21.62
C GLU A 111 -8.06 -16.65 21.11
N ASN A 112 -7.48 -17.36 20.16
CA ASN A 112 -6.17 -17.06 19.57
C ASN A 112 -6.24 -16.51 18.14
N ALA A 113 -7.42 -16.53 17.50
CA ALA A 113 -7.58 -16.01 16.15
C ALA A 113 -8.99 -15.48 15.91
N ILE A 114 -9.13 -14.18 15.80
CA ILE A 114 -10.39 -13.50 15.48
C ILE A 114 -10.47 -13.15 14.01
N LEU A 115 -11.67 -12.98 13.50
CA LEU A 115 -11.95 -12.65 12.11
C LEU A 115 -12.64 -11.29 12.02
N ILE A 116 -11.93 -10.33 11.43
CA ILE A 116 -12.43 -8.99 11.15
C ILE A 116 -12.83 -8.96 9.67
N HIS A 117 -14.11 -8.74 9.39
CA HIS A 117 -14.61 -8.69 8.03
C HIS A 117 -14.92 -7.25 7.62
N VAL A 118 -14.20 -6.77 6.61
CA VAL A 118 -14.41 -5.43 6.04
C VAL A 118 -15.49 -5.50 4.97
N THR A 119 -16.52 -4.69 5.09
CA THR A 119 -17.67 -4.65 4.18
C THR A 119 -17.96 -3.24 3.67
N LEU A 120 -18.83 -3.12 2.68
CA LEU A 120 -19.26 -1.85 2.13
C LEU A 120 -20.75 -1.62 2.41
N ILE A 121 -21.08 -0.41 2.89
CA ILE A 121 -22.45 0.09 3.00
C ILE A 121 -22.60 1.26 2.01
N PRO A 122 -23.08 0.99 0.79
CA PRO A 122 -23.22 2.05 -0.20
C PRO A 122 -24.37 2.98 0.15
N TYR A 123 -24.16 4.26 -0.13
CA TYR A 123 -25.19 5.30 -0.09
C TYR A 123 -25.75 5.53 -1.49
N LEU A 124 -27.06 5.36 -1.66
CA LEU A 124 -27.74 5.60 -2.92
C LEU A 124 -28.20 7.04 -3.00
N LYS A 125 -27.46 7.90 -3.69
CA LYS A 125 -27.76 9.34 -3.85
C LYS A 125 -29.19 9.59 -4.38
N ALA A 126 -29.69 8.74 -5.29
CA ALA A 126 -31.01 8.90 -5.89
C ALA A 126 -32.17 8.68 -4.91
N SER A 127 -32.01 7.76 -3.95
CA SER A 127 -33.06 7.48 -2.93
C SER A 127 -32.75 8.10 -1.57
N GLY A 128 -31.56 8.64 -1.38
CA GLY A 128 -31.14 9.24 -0.11
C GLY A 128 -30.98 8.22 1.03
N GLU A 129 -30.66 6.97 0.75
CA GLU A 129 -30.60 5.92 1.77
C GLU A 129 -29.37 5.01 1.68
N MET A 130 -28.97 4.49 2.83
CA MET A 130 -27.92 3.47 2.95
C MET A 130 -28.46 2.07 2.69
N LYS A 131 -27.69 1.22 2.04
CA LYS A 131 -28.05 -0.17 1.75
C LYS A 131 -27.18 -1.15 2.54
N THR A 132 -27.80 -1.86 3.48
CA THR A 132 -27.15 -2.90 4.30
C THR A 132 -27.09 -4.27 3.61
N LYS A 133 -27.82 -4.47 2.50
CA LYS A 133 -27.88 -5.76 1.80
C LYS A 133 -26.52 -6.24 1.30
N PRO A 134 -25.61 -5.43 0.73
CA PRO A 134 -24.29 -5.91 0.32
C PRO A 134 -23.50 -6.50 1.49
N THR A 135 -23.46 -5.81 2.63
CA THR A 135 -22.84 -6.33 3.87
C THR A 135 -23.46 -7.65 4.31
N GLN A 136 -24.79 -7.72 4.38
CA GLN A 136 -25.50 -8.96 4.77
C GLN A 136 -25.21 -10.11 3.81
N ALA A 137 -25.13 -9.85 2.50
CA ALA A 137 -24.83 -10.86 1.48
C ALA A 137 -23.39 -11.37 1.64
N SER A 138 -22.42 -10.47 1.80
CA SER A 138 -21.01 -10.81 1.99
C SER A 138 -20.79 -11.66 3.26
N VAL A 139 -21.40 -11.28 4.39
CA VAL A 139 -21.33 -12.07 5.63
C VAL A 139 -22.00 -13.42 5.47
N LYS A 140 -23.14 -13.50 4.78
CA LYS A 140 -23.84 -14.77 4.54
C LYS A 140 -23.01 -15.72 3.68
N GLU A 141 -22.30 -15.21 2.68
CA GLU A 141 -21.37 -15.98 1.86
C GLU A 141 -20.25 -16.57 2.71
N LEU A 142 -19.65 -15.75 3.56
CA LEU A 142 -18.59 -16.17 4.49
C LEU A 142 -19.09 -17.25 5.48
N GLN A 143 -20.29 -17.04 6.04
CA GLN A 143 -20.94 -18.04 6.91
C GLN A 143 -21.23 -19.35 6.16
N GLY A 144 -21.58 -19.28 4.87
CA GLY A 144 -21.76 -20.45 4.01
C GLY A 144 -20.50 -21.30 3.87
N MET A 145 -19.33 -20.69 4.01
CA MET A 145 -18.04 -21.39 4.06
C MET A 145 -17.66 -21.90 5.46
N GLY A 146 -18.53 -21.71 6.46
CA GLY A 146 -18.27 -22.10 7.85
C GLY A 146 -17.43 -21.09 8.65
N ILE A 147 -17.35 -19.84 8.20
CA ILE A 147 -16.59 -18.77 8.86
C ILE A 147 -17.59 -17.75 9.44
N GLN A 148 -17.54 -17.54 10.73
CA GLN A 148 -18.30 -16.50 11.42
C GLN A 148 -17.36 -15.34 11.77
N PRO A 149 -17.57 -14.13 11.22
CA PRO A 149 -16.77 -12.98 11.62
C PRO A 149 -17.06 -12.59 13.08
N ASP A 150 -16.04 -12.15 13.78
CA ASP A 150 -16.14 -11.67 15.15
C ASP A 150 -16.42 -10.16 15.17
N ILE A 151 -15.86 -9.42 14.20
CA ILE A 151 -16.01 -7.98 14.06
C ILE A 151 -16.36 -7.64 12.60
N LEU A 152 -17.26 -6.70 12.41
CA LEU A 152 -17.58 -6.11 11.11
C LEU A 152 -17.12 -4.66 11.05
N VAL A 153 -16.24 -4.35 10.10
CA VAL A 153 -15.83 -2.99 9.78
C VAL A 153 -16.57 -2.55 8.51
N CYS A 154 -17.52 -1.66 8.69
CA CYS A 154 -18.45 -1.22 7.64
C CYS A 154 -17.94 0.06 7.01
N ARG A 155 -17.33 -0.01 5.82
CA ARG A 155 -16.94 1.18 5.06
C ARG A 155 -18.16 1.91 4.52
N THR A 156 -18.18 3.22 4.65
CA THR A 156 -19.28 4.05 4.21
C THR A 156 -18.85 5.50 3.99
N GLU A 157 -19.49 6.19 3.02
CA GLU A 157 -19.25 7.60 2.73
C GLU A 157 -19.93 8.53 3.77
N HIS A 158 -20.96 8.05 4.47
CA HIS A 158 -21.75 8.82 5.42
C HIS A 158 -21.87 8.11 6.77
N PRO A 159 -22.04 8.86 7.88
CA PRO A 159 -22.29 8.25 9.19
C PRO A 159 -23.48 7.29 9.15
N LEU A 160 -23.34 6.14 9.81
CA LEU A 160 -24.42 5.16 9.87
C LEU A 160 -25.65 5.75 10.58
N GLU A 161 -26.80 5.69 9.91
CA GLU A 161 -28.08 6.14 10.48
C GLU A 161 -28.45 5.30 11.72
N PRO A 162 -29.23 5.89 12.65
CA PRO A 162 -29.74 5.15 13.81
C PRO A 162 -30.43 3.85 13.39
N GLY A 163 -30.11 2.74 14.07
CA GLY A 163 -30.68 1.42 13.81
C GLY A 163 -29.99 0.61 12.72
N ILE A 164 -29.09 1.18 11.92
CA ILE A 164 -28.32 0.41 10.93
C ILE A 164 -27.39 -0.58 11.61
N LYS A 165 -26.66 -0.18 12.65
CA LYS A 165 -25.81 -1.09 13.45
C LYS A 165 -26.63 -2.25 14.04
N ASP A 166 -27.82 -1.96 14.59
CA ASP A 166 -28.72 -2.99 15.13
C ASP A 166 -29.17 -3.98 14.08
N LYS A 167 -29.55 -3.47 12.91
CA LYS A 167 -29.96 -4.30 11.77
C LYS A 167 -28.83 -5.21 11.27
N ILE A 168 -27.62 -4.68 11.12
CA ILE A 168 -26.46 -5.45 10.69
C ILE A 168 -26.13 -6.51 11.75
N ALA A 169 -26.05 -6.14 13.01
CA ALA A 169 -25.81 -7.05 14.13
C ALA A 169 -26.78 -8.24 14.11
N LEU A 170 -28.06 -7.96 13.96
CA LEU A 170 -29.10 -8.99 13.93
C LEU A 170 -28.94 -9.94 12.71
N PHE A 171 -28.74 -9.40 11.50
CA PHE A 171 -28.68 -10.21 10.28
C PHE A 171 -27.34 -10.93 10.08
N CYS A 172 -26.26 -10.41 10.66
CA CYS A 172 -24.91 -10.95 10.53
C CYS A 172 -24.49 -11.79 11.74
N ASN A 173 -25.34 -11.90 12.76
CA ASN A 173 -25.08 -12.68 13.98
C ASN A 173 -23.78 -12.25 14.69
N VAL A 174 -23.63 -10.94 14.91
CA VAL A 174 -22.55 -10.34 15.69
C VAL A 174 -23.13 -9.41 16.76
N PRO A 175 -22.44 -9.17 17.88
CA PRO A 175 -22.86 -8.15 18.83
C PRO A 175 -22.91 -6.76 18.19
N LYS A 176 -23.82 -5.89 18.64
CA LYS A 176 -23.92 -4.53 18.12
C LYS A 176 -22.62 -3.72 18.31
N SER A 177 -21.94 -3.93 19.43
CA SER A 177 -20.63 -3.33 19.72
C SER A 177 -19.52 -3.76 18.78
N HIS A 178 -19.69 -4.87 18.06
CA HIS A 178 -18.74 -5.38 17.06
C HIS A 178 -19.07 -4.93 15.63
N VAL A 179 -20.07 -4.08 15.44
CA VAL A 179 -20.39 -3.44 14.16
C VAL A 179 -19.81 -2.03 14.18
N LEU A 180 -18.66 -1.85 13.56
CA LEU A 180 -17.90 -0.61 13.55
C LEU A 180 -18.06 0.10 12.20
N GLN A 181 -18.22 1.42 12.20
CA GLN A 181 -18.20 2.19 10.96
C GLN A 181 -16.78 2.60 10.61
N ASN A 182 -16.47 2.62 9.34
CA ASN A 182 -15.26 3.21 8.81
C ASN A 182 -15.65 4.25 7.75
N LEU A 183 -15.69 5.51 8.17
CA LEU A 183 -16.00 6.65 7.29
C LEU A 183 -14.82 6.97 6.40
N ASP A 184 -15.10 7.46 5.20
CA ASP A 184 -14.09 8.08 4.36
C ASP A 184 -13.49 9.28 5.10
N VAL A 185 -12.16 9.36 5.09
CA VAL A 185 -11.40 10.38 5.80
C VAL A 185 -10.74 11.36 4.83
N GLU A 186 -10.46 12.58 5.28
CA GLU A 186 -9.83 13.60 4.45
C GLU A 186 -8.40 13.23 4.05
N ILE A 187 -7.66 12.69 5.01
CA ILE A 187 -6.32 12.14 4.79
C ILE A 187 -6.26 10.71 5.31
N LEU A 188 -5.55 9.83 4.62
CA LEU A 188 -5.48 8.42 4.98
C LEU A 188 -5.01 8.19 6.42
N TYR A 189 -4.15 9.06 6.92
CA TYR A 189 -3.59 8.99 8.27
C TYR A 189 -4.59 9.34 9.40
N ASP A 190 -5.78 9.83 9.08
CA ASP A 190 -6.89 9.95 10.04
C ASP A 190 -7.58 8.60 10.31
N ALA A 191 -7.41 7.59 9.45
CA ALA A 191 -8.12 6.32 9.58
C ALA A 191 -7.87 5.59 10.91
N PRO A 192 -6.63 5.50 11.45
CA PRO A 192 -6.41 4.92 12.78
C PRO A 192 -7.16 5.67 13.90
N LEU A 193 -7.21 7.01 13.82
CA LEU A 193 -7.94 7.83 14.80
C LEU A 193 -9.44 7.57 14.74
N ALA A 194 -10.01 7.47 13.53
CA ALA A 194 -11.42 7.13 13.34
C ALA A 194 -11.75 5.71 13.82
N MET A 195 -10.84 4.75 13.66
CA MET A 195 -11.02 3.39 14.16
C MET A 195 -10.90 3.31 15.68
N GLU A 196 -10.07 4.16 16.28
CA GLU A 196 -9.98 4.27 17.75
C GLU A 196 -11.27 4.87 18.35
N GLU A 197 -11.86 5.89 17.67
CA GLU A 197 -13.17 6.42 18.08
C GLU A 197 -14.29 5.37 18.02
N GLU A 198 -14.18 4.38 17.13
CA GLU A 198 -15.09 3.22 17.04
C GLU A 198 -14.66 2.07 17.97
N HIS A 199 -13.60 2.24 18.78
CA HIS A 199 -13.09 1.25 19.75
C HIS A 199 -12.62 -0.08 19.13
N LEU A 200 -12.07 -0.05 17.89
CA LEU A 200 -11.64 -1.27 17.20
C LEU A 200 -10.59 -2.06 18.01
N ALA A 201 -9.60 -1.38 18.57
CA ALA A 201 -8.55 -2.01 19.36
C ALA A 201 -9.14 -2.68 20.61
N GLN A 202 -10.01 -1.99 21.34
CA GLN A 202 -10.67 -2.54 22.53
C GLN A 202 -11.50 -3.77 22.18
N VAL A 203 -12.34 -3.70 21.16
CA VAL A 203 -13.21 -4.82 20.74
C VAL A 203 -12.38 -6.03 20.29
N ALA A 204 -11.28 -5.78 19.56
CA ALA A 204 -10.38 -6.86 19.13
C ALA A 204 -9.69 -7.53 20.33
N CYS A 205 -9.19 -6.75 21.30
CA CYS A 205 -8.57 -7.27 22.52
C CYS A 205 -9.58 -8.02 23.38
N GLU A 206 -10.82 -7.53 23.51
CA GLU A 206 -11.89 -8.26 24.20
C GLU A 206 -12.18 -9.63 23.57
N CYS A 207 -12.21 -9.71 22.22
CA CYS A 207 -12.39 -10.98 21.52
C CYS A 207 -11.22 -11.95 21.70
N LEU A 208 -10.01 -11.44 21.90
CA LEU A 208 -8.78 -12.22 22.11
C LEU A 208 -8.45 -12.44 23.59
N GLU A 209 -9.30 -11.99 24.50
CA GLU A 209 -9.09 -12.04 25.96
C GLU A 209 -7.76 -11.38 26.38
N LEU A 210 -7.36 -10.31 25.69
CA LEU A 210 -6.15 -9.54 25.97
C LEU A 210 -6.48 -8.26 26.74
N GLU A 211 -5.51 -7.80 27.53
CA GLU A 211 -5.56 -6.46 28.10
C GLU A 211 -5.33 -5.42 26.99
N CYS A 212 -6.15 -4.37 26.98
CA CYS A 212 -6.03 -3.26 26.02
C CYS A 212 -5.76 -1.97 26.80
N PRO A 213 -4.49 -1.58 27.01
CA PRO A 213 -4.19 -0.27 27.55
C PRO A 213 -4.61 0.82 26.57
N GLU A 214 -4.92 2.02 27.09
CA GLU A 214 -5.22 3.16 26.23
C GLU A 214 -4.02 3.48 25.34
N PRO A 215 -4.19 3.58 24.01
CA PRO A 215 -3.09 3.88 23.12
C PRO A 215 -2.67 5.36 23.21
N ASP A 216 -1.36 5.62 23.24
CA ASP A 216 -0.83 6.97 23.09
C ASP A 216 -0.80 7.36 21.61
N LEU A 217 -1.73 8.19 21.19
CA LEU A 217 -1.86 8.69 19.82
C LEU A 217 -1.58 10.20 19.70
N ASP A 218 -0.96 10.83 20.69
CA ASP A 218 -0.79 12.28 20.71
C ASP A 218 0.12 12.77 19.57
N GLU A 219 1.24 12.10 19.31
CA GLU A 219 2.11 12.43 18.18
C GLU A 219 1.41 12.20 16.83
N TRP A 220 0.63 11.12 16.71
CA TRP A 220 -0.16 10.84 15.50
C TRP A 220 -1.23 11.92 15.25
N ARG A 221 -1.95 12.33 16.29
CA ARG A 221 -2.93 13.44 16.22
C ARG A 221 -2.24 14.75 15.82
N ALA A 222 -1.06 15.04 16.38
CA ALA A 222 -0.30 16.23 16.05
C ALA A 222 0.14 16.23 14.57
N MET A 223 0.61 15.09 14.06
CA MET A 223 0.95 14.92 12.64
C MET A 223 -0.25 15.15 11.73
N CYS A 224 -1.39 14.50 12.00
CA CYS A 224 -2.62 14.68 11.23
C CYS A 224 -3.11 16.14 11.24
N LYS A 225 -3.02 16.80 12.40
CA LYS A 225 -3.34 18.22 12.52
C LYS A 225 -2.42 19.11 11.70
N ALA A 226 -1.11 18.84 11.71
CA ALA A 226 -0.12 19.57 10.91
C ALA A 226 -0.40 19.39 9.41
N TRP A 227 -0.76 18.17 8.99
CA TRP A 227 -1.10 17.86 7.60
C TRP A 227 -2.30 18.68 7.10
N LYS A 228 -3.36 18.77 7.90
CA LYS A 228 -4.59 19.51 7.54
C LYS A 228 -4.47 21.03 7.65
N ASN A 229 -3.43 21.54 8.32
CA ASN A 229 -3.27 22.98 8.57
C ASN A 229 -1.88 23.48 8.10
N PRO A 230 -1.53 23.33 6.81
CA PRO A 230 -0.28 23.83 6.28
C PRO A 230 -0.26 25.37 6.29
N THR A 231 0.88 25.97 6.56
CA THR A 231 1.06 27.43 6.53
C THR A 231 1.65 27.94 5.22
N LYS A 232 2.16 27.02 4.40
CA LYS A 232 2.81 27.29 3.11
C LYS A 232 2.28 26.35 2.04
N LYS A 233 2.46 26.74 0.78
CA LYS A 233 2.18 25.87 -0.38
C LYS A 233 3.36 25.89 -1.32
N VAL A 234 3.73 24.73 -1.84
CA VAL A 234 4.77 24.61 -2.87
C VAL A 234 4.28 23.63 -3.95
N THR A 235 4.75 23.85 -5.17
CA THR A 235 4.53 22.92 -6.27
C THR A 235 5.86 22.27 -6.62
N VAL A 236 5.90 20.95 -6.62
CA VAL A 236 7.05 20.15 -7.02
C VAL A 236 6.73 19.44 -8.32
N ALA A 237 7.52 19.66 -9.37
CA ALA A 237 7.39 18.89 -10.61
C ALA A 237 8.01 17.50 -10.42
N LEU A 238 7.24 16.47 -10.65
CA LEU A 238 7.71 15.09 -10.79
C LEU A 238 7.83 14.77 -12.28
N VAL A 239 9.08 14.76 -12.77
CA VAL A 239 9.37 14.58 -14.21
C VAL A 239 9.69 13.12 -14.47
N GLY A 240 8.68 12.34 -14.86
CA GLY A 240 8.75 10.89 -15.02
C GLY A 240 8.13 10.40 -16.31
N LYS A 241 8.23 9.09 -16.57
CA LYS A 241 7.65 8.46 -17.76
C LYS A 241 6.35 7.67 -17.49
N TYR A 242 6.03 7.41 -16.24
CA TYR A 242 4.84 6.65 -15.84
C TYR A 242 3.76 7.52 -15.20
N ILE A 243 3.66 8.78 -15.62
CA ILE A 243 2.76 9.77 -15.02
C ILE A 243 1.27 9.47 -15.25
N GLN A 244 0.94 8.61 -16.20
CA GLN A 244 -0.43 8.14 -16.45
C GLN A 244 -0.93 7.19 -15.33
N LEU A 245 -0.01 6.53 -14.63
CA LEU A 245 -0.29 5.64 -13.52
C LEU A 245 0.39 6.22 -12.27
N HIS A 246 -0.34 7.01 -11.49
CA HIS A 246 0.19 7.71 -10.31
C HIS A 246 0.79 6.76 -9.28
N ASP A 247 0.22 5.57 -9.14
CA ASP A 247 0.72 4.53 -8.22
C ASP A 247 2.16 4.10 -8.53
N ALA A 248 2.62 4.28 -9.77
CA ALA A 248 4.02 4.02 -10.13
C ALA A 248 5.04 4.87 -9.34
N TYR A 249 4.61 5.96 -8.74
CA TYR A 249 5.44 6.87 -7.95
C TYR A 249 4.90 7.12 -6.54
N ILE A 250 4.05 6.24 -6.03
CA ILE A 250 3.34 6.44 -4.75
C ILE A 250 4.31 6.71 -3.59
N SER A 251 5.40 5.95 -3.48
CA SER A 251 6.39 6.13 -2.40
C SER A 251 7.09 7.50 -2.48
N VAL A 252 7.36 7.98 -3.70
CA VAL A 252 7.96 9.30 -3.92
C VAL A 252 7.00 10.41 -3.52
N VAL A 253 5.73 10.28 -3.90
CA VAL A 253 4.68 11.24 -3.56
C VAL A 253 4.45 11.29 -2.06
N GLU A 254 4.35 10.14 -1.40
CA GLU A 254 4.20 10.07 0.06
C GLU A 254 5.40 10.69 0.78
N ALA A 255 6.64 10.39 0.34
CA ALA A 255 7.84 11.00 0.91
C ALA A 255 7.84 12.53 0.77
N LEU A 256 7.42 13.07 -0.37
CA LEU A 256 7.28 14.51 -0.58
C LEU A 256 6.23 15.12 0.34
N LYS A 257 5.09 14.47 0.51
CA LYS A 257 4.02 14.91 1.43
C LYS A 257 4.49 14.90 2.89
N HIS A 258 5.14 13.82 3.33
CA HIS A 258 5.72 13.72 4.68
C HIS A 258 6.75 14.83 4.93
N GLY A 259 7.64 15.10 3.96
CA GLY A 259 8.55 16.24 4.01
C GLY A 259 7.81 17.59 4.11
N GLY A 260 6.68 17.70 3.41
CA GLY A 260 5.79 18.85 3.49
C GLY A 260 5.23 19.05 4.90
N VAL A 261 4.67 17.99 5.50
CA VAL A 261 4.11 18.03 6.87
C VAL A 261 5.15 18.48 7.88
N ALA A 262 6.36 17.92 7.82
CA ALA A 262 7.47 18.30 8.70
C ALA A 262 7.87 19.77 8.58
N ASN A 263 7.59 20.41 7.43
CA ASN A 263 7.88 21.82 7.15
C ASN A 263 6.62 22.72 7.15
N SER A 264 5.48 22.22 7.64
CA SER A 264 4.19 22.93 7.64
C SER A 264 3.79 23.41 6.24
N CYS A 265 4.01 22.58 5.22
CA CYS A 265 3.87 22.92 3.82
C CYS A 265 2.94 21.93 3.12
N ASP A 266 1.94 22.45 2.38
CA ASP A 266 1.15 21.67 1.43
C ASP A 266 1.95 21.50 0.13
N VAL A 267 2.24 20.26 -0.24
CA VAL A 267 3.03 19.92 -1.43
C VAL A 267 2.09 19.46 -2.53
N THR A 268 1.93 20.28 -3.54
CA THR A 268 1.22 19.92 -4.78
C THR A 268 2.19 19.27 -5.76
N ILE A 269 1.85 18.09 -6.29
CA ILE A 269 2.65 17.40 -7.30
C ILE A 269 2.19 17.82 -8.69
N LYS A 270 3.10 18.40 -9.45
CA LYS A 270 2.90 18.66 -10.89
C LYS A 270 3.49 17.50 -11.67
N TRP A 271 2.60 16.69 -12.26
CA TRP A 271 2.98 15.54 -13.07
C TRP A 271 3.47 15.99 -14.44
N VAL A 272 4.71 15.67 -14.79
CA VAL A 272 5.33 16.07 -16.05
C VAL A 272 5.82 14.84 -16.78
N ASP A 273 5.28 14.62 -18.01
CA ASP A 273 5.74 13.55 -18.87
C ASP A 273 7.09 13.92 -19.49
N SER A 274 8.12 13.17 -19.09
CA SER A 274 9.47 13.41 -19.57
C SER A 274 9.64 13.23 -21.09
N GLU A 275 8.74 12.50 -21.74
CA GLU A 275 8.78 12.32 -23.21
C GLU A 275 8.32 13.57 -23.96
N THR A 276 7.57 14.45 -23.31
CA THR A 276 7.06 15.69 -23.91
C THR A 276 7.95 16.91 -23.67
N VAL A 277 8.93 16.79 -22.75
CA VAL A 277 9.82 17.90 -22.40
C VAL A 277 10.95 18.04 -23.42
N THR A 278 11.08 19.23 -23.96
CA THR A 278 12.12 19.62 -24.92
C THR A 278 12.83 20.90 -24.49
N ALA A 279 13.96 21.24 -25.13
CA ALA A 279 14.65 22.50 -24.85
C ALA A 279 13.76 23.73 -25.13
N ASP A 280 12.83 23.64 -26.07
CA ASP A 280 11.98 24.78 -26.46
C ASP A 280 10.83 25.02 -25.48
N ASN A 281 10.30 23.96 -24.81
CA ASN A 281 9.11 24.06 -23.99
C ASN A 281 9.36 23.90 -22.47
N VAL A 282 10.56 23.49 -22.08
CA VAL A 282 10.88 23.21 -20.65
C VAL A 282 10.62 24.42 -19.74
N SER A 283 10.94 25.61 -20.21
CA SER A 283 10.71 26.86 -19.47
C SER A 283 9.21 27.13 -19.25
N GLU A 284 8.36 26.87 -20.24
CA GLU A 284 6.91 27.01 -20.10
C GLU A 284 6.36 25.99 -19.11
N ILE A 285 6.81 24.72 -19.23
CA ILE A 285 6.33 23.62 -18.38
C ILE A 285 6.72 23.80 -16.92
N LEU A 286 7.94 24.30 -16.62
CA LEU A 286 8.51 24.31 -15.28
C LEU A 286 8.58 25.69 -14.63
N SER A 287 8.00 26.74 -15.24
CA SER A 287 8.11 28.13 -14.74
C SER A 287 7.41 28.38 -13.40
N ASP A 288 6.42 27.56 -13.05
CA ASP A 288 5.56 27.73 -11.88
C ASP A 288 5.89 26.79 -10.71
N VAL A 289 7.02 26.06 -10.79
CA VAL A 289 7.38 25.09 -9.77
C VAL A 289 8.42 25.61 -8.80
N SER A 290 8.32 25.17 -7.56
CA SER A 290 9.25 25.50 -6.46
C SER A 290 10.37 24.47 -6.30
N GLY A 291 10.25 23.31 -6.94
CA GLY A 291 11.22 22.24 -6.93
C GLY A 291 10.98 21.25 -8.07
N ILE A 292 12.02 20.52 -8.46
CA ILE A 292 11.98 19.52 -9.50
C ILE A 292 12.53 18.21 -8.97
N LEU A 293 11.76 17.12 -9.14
CA LEU A 293 12.18 15.78 -8.80
C LEU A 293 12.17 14.90 -10.05
N VAL A 294 13.29 14.23 -10.31
CA VAL A 294 13.40 13.21 -11.36
C VAL A 294 13.54 11.85 -10.69
N PRO A 295 12.53 10.98 -10.82
CA PRO A 295 12.51 9.68 -10.15
C PRO A 295 13.38 8.65 -10.89
N GLY A 296 13.53 7.48 -10.27
CA GLY A 296 14.11 6.28 -10.87
C GLY A 296 13.34 5.78 -12.09
N GLY A 297 13.93 4.82 -12.78
CA GLY A 297 13.32 4.17 -13.94
C GLY A 297 14.36 3.41 -14.75
N PHE A 298 13.89 2.56 -15.68
CA PHE A 298 14.72 1.73 -16.56
C PHE A 298 14.45 2.05 -18.03
N GLY A 299 15.45 1.79 -18.87
CA GLY A 299 15.38 2.03 -20.33
C GLY A 299 15.49 3.50 -20.71
N ASP A 300 15.53 3.75 -21.99
CA ASP A 300 15.94 4.99 -22.65
C ASP A 300 14.82 6.00 -22.87
N ARG A 301 13.56 5.60 -22.67
CA ARG A 301 12.38 6.44 -22.93
C ARG A 301 12.33 7.67 -22.00
N GLY A 302 12.24 8.86 -22.59
CA GLY A 302 12.12 10.12 -21.87
C GLY A 302 13.41 10.64 -21.20
N ILE A 303 14.58 10.05 -21.51
CA ILE A 303 15.87 10.43 -20.93
C ILE A 303 16.23 11.88 -21.26
N GLU A 304 16.16 12.29 -22.52
CA GLU A 304 16.55 13.65 -22.93
C GLU A 304 15.64 14.71 -22.29
N GLY A 305 14.33 14.43 -22.15
CA GLY A 305 13.43 15.36 -21.48
C GLY A 305 13.73 15.50 -19.97
N LYS A 306 14.17 14.41 -19.32
CA LYS A 306 14.67 14.49 -17.93
C LYS A 306 15.94 15.34 -17.84
N ILE A 307 16.88 15.17 -18.79
CA ILE A 307 18.11 15.98 -18.87
C ILE A 307 17.76 17.45 -19.06
N GLN A 308 16.79 17.81 -19.94
CA GLN A 308 16.33 19.18 -20.11
C GLN A 308 15.73 19.76 -18.81
N ALA A 309 14.95 18.98 -18.08
CA ALA A 309 14.41 19.42 -16.78
C ALA A 309 15.50 19.65 -15.71
N ILE A 310 16.53 18.80 -15.71
CA ILE A 310 17.69 18.93 -14.80
C ILE A 310 18.49 20.19 -15.15
N ARG A 311 18.76 20.41 -16.43
CA ARG A 311 19.43 21.62 -16.92
C ARG A 311 18.65 22.86 -16.53
N TYR A 312 17.34 22.88 -16.73
CA TYR A 312 16.48 23.99 -16.35
C TYR A 312 16.55 24.29 -14.86
N ALA A 313 16.54 23.24 -14.01
CA ALA A 313 16.69 23.37 -12.57
C ALA A 313 18.02 24.05 -12.21
N ARG A 314 19.14 23.58 -12.78
CA ARG A 314 20.49 24.13 -12.52
C ARG A 314 20.60 25.58 -12.99
N GLU A 315 20.18 25.88 -14.21
CA GLU A 315 20.31 27.23 -14.80
C GLU A 315 19.43 28.28 -14.09
N ASN A 316 18.29 27.86 -13.53
CA ASN A 316 17.34 28.75 -12.84
C ASN A 316 17.43 28.68 -11.32
N ASN A 317 18.41 27.96 -10.74
CA ASN A 317 18.58 27.77 -9.30
C ASN A 317 17.32 27.22 -8.61
N ILE A 318 16.58 26.32 -9.28
CA ILE A 318 15.43 25.63 -8.70
C ILE A 318 15.95 24.41 -7.92
N PRO A 319 15.51 24.18 -6.67
CA PRO A 319 15.84 22.98 -5.90
C PRO A 319 15.56 21.71 -6.71
N PHE A 320 16.54 20.82 -6.79
CA PHE A 320 16.48 19.59 -7.56
C PHE A 320 16.78 18.37 -6.71
N LEU A 321 16.03 17.29 -6.93
CA LEU A 321 16.31 15.98 -6.36
C LEU A 321 16.23 14.91 -7.47
N GLY A 322 17.34 14.19 -7.66
CA GLY A 322 17.41 13.04 -8.56
C GLY A 322 17.46 11.74 -7.76
N LEU A 323 16.54 10.81 -8.03
CA LEU A 323 16.51 9.49 -7.41
C LEU A 323 16.99 8.44 -8.42
N CYS A 324 17.96 7.59 -8.05
CA CYS A 324 18.49 6.51 -8.88
C CYS A 324 18.87 7.02 -10.29
N LEU A 325 18.08 6.73 -11.32
CA LEU A 325 18.29 7.23 -12.68
C LEU A 325 18.33 8.77 -12.72
N GLY A 326 17.49 9.45 -11.95
CA GLY A 326 17.50 10.93 -11.87
C GLY A 326 18.82 11.50 -11.36
N MET A 327 19.45 10.84 -10.38
CA MET A 327 20.79 11.18 -9.93
C MET A 327 21.83 10.94 -11.03
N GLN A 328 21.79 9.79 -11.69
CA GLN A 328 22.70 9.46 -12.80
C GLN A 328 22.61 10.48 -13.92
N LEU A 329 21.39 10.87 -14.30
CA LEU A 329 21.15 11.85 -15.36
C LEU A 329 21.62 13.26 -14.97
N SER A 330 21.66 13.61 -13.69
CA SER A 330 22.23 14.88 -13.26
C SER A 330 23.75 14.93 -13.48
N ILE A 331 24.45 13.81 -13.33
CA ILE A 331 25.86 13.69 -13.66
C ILE A 331 26.07 13.78 -15.16
N VAL A 332 25.22 13.14 -15.95
CA VAL A 332 25.25 13.21 -17.41
C VAL A 332 25.03 14.65 -17.90
N GLU A 333 24.01 15.34 -17.37
CA GLU A 333 23.73 16.73 -17.70
C GLU A 333 24.95 17.63 -17.38
N PHE A 334 25.48 17.50 -16.17
CA PHE A 334 26.64 18.30 -15.77
C PHE A 334 27.87 18.04 -16.64
N ALA A 335 28.12 16.79 -16.99
CA ALA A 335 29.21 16.43 -17.87
C ALA A 335 29.04 17.03 -19.29
N ARG A 336 27.83 17.02 -19.84
CA ARG A 336 27.53 17.58 -21.15
C ARG A 336 27.58 19.10 -21.16
N ASP A 337 26.84 19.73 -20.25
CA ASP A 337 26.53 21.15 -20.34
C ASP A 337 27.49 22.06 -19.55
N VAL A 338 28.25 21.50 -18.59
CA VAL A 338 29.22 22.27 -17.79
C VAL A 338 30.66 21.90 -18.13
N ILE A 339 30.96 20.59 -18.30
CA ILE A 339 32.33 20.13 -18.58
C ILE A 339 32.59 20.15 -20.11
N GLY A 340 31.57 20.01 -20.94
CA GLY A 340 31.67 20.01 -22.39
C GLY A 340 31.91 18.64 -23.01
N TYR A 341 31.57 17.55 -22.34
CA TYR A 341 31.61 16.20 -22.90
C TYR A 341 30.28 15.90 -23.62
N GLU A 342 30.11 16.40 -24.83
CA GLU A 342 28.82 16.42 -25.53
C GLU A 342 28.10 15.06 -25.65
N ASP A 343 28.85 13.96 -25.69
CA ASP A 343 28.29 12.60 -25.80
C ASP A 343 28.27 11.85 -24.46
N ALA A 344 28.57 12.52 -23.33
CA ALA A 344 28.57 11.87 -22.01
C ALA A 344 27.26 11.14 -21.73
N HIS A 345 27.37 9.89 -21.26
CA HIS A 345 26.22 9.06 -20.97
C HIS A 345 26.54 7.94 -19.96
N SER A 346 25.48 7.23 -19.54
CA SER A 346 25.61 5.93 -18.87
C SER A 346 25.90 4.84 -19.90
N VAL A 347 26.80 3.89 -19.59
CA VAL A 347 27.08 2.72 -20.43
C VAL A 347 25.87 1.78 -20.56
N GLU A 348 24.98 1.79 -19.58
CA GLU A 348 23.73 1.03 -19.64
C GLU A 348 22.81 1.54 -20.75
N LEU A 349 22.72 2.87 -20.92
CA LEU A 349 21.78 3.51 -21.85
C LEU A 349 22.43 3.77 -23.24
N LYS A 350 23.74 4.00 -23.25
CA LYS A 350 24.52 4.25 -24.46
C LYS A 350 25.89 3.58 -24.37
N PRO A 351 26.00 2.28 -24.70
CA PRO A 351 27.24 1.52 -24.54
C PRO A 351 28.43 2.03 -25.37
N ASP A 352 28.17 2.77 -26.43
CA ASP A 352 29.15 3.30 -27.37
C ASP A 352 29.56 4.76 -27.08
N THR A 353 29.17 5.32 -25.95
CA THR A 353 29.61 6.66 -25.55
C THR A 353 31.12 6.74 -25.39
N THR A 354 31.72 7.84 -25.88
CA THR A 354 33.16 8.09 -25.73
C THR A 354 33.51 8.69 -24.35
N HIS A 355 32.50 9.21 -23.63
CA HIS A 355 32.62 9.75 -22.28
C HIS A 355 31.66 9.05 -21.32
N PRO A 356 31.95 7.79 -20.93
CA PRO A 356 31.13 7.08 -19.95
C PRO A 356 31.32 7.71 -18.56
N VAL A 357 30.26 8.34 -18.04
CA VAL A 357 30.27 8.99 -16.72
C VAL A 357 29.50 8.20 -15.67
N ILE A 358 28.74 7.19 -16.10
CA ILE A 358 28.04 6.21 -15.27
C ILE A 358 28.35 4.81 -15.83
N HIS A 359 28.79 3.91 -14.94
CA HIS A 359 29.18 2.52 -15.23
C HIS A 359 28.29 1.52 -14.53
#